data_1d1b6aadf4f202125891498d60a7b0ff
#
_entry.id   1d1b6aadf4f202125891498d60a7b0ff
#
_cell.length_a   1.000
_cell.length_b   1.000
_cell.length_c   1.000
_cell.angle_alpha   90.00
_cell.angle_beta   90.00
_cell.angle_gamma   90.00
#
_symmetry.space_group_name_H-M   'P 1'
#
loop_
_entity.id
_entity.type
_entity.pdbx_description
1 polymer ?
#
loop_
_entity_poly.entity_id
_entity_poly.type
_entity_poly.pdbx_seq_one_letter_code
_entity_poly.pdbx_strand_id
1 'polypeptide(L)'
;MFGFFKKKAPAAQDAKPQQPNEALLVIAQQSLSNAMQSNEAQAIAQAQAQAQAQAQAEIQAEALADEDLAQQALAAAAEEATDIQANASNADSSAPEQPSQTEPAGRAGWFNRLKSGLKKTGNSISAVFGVTQIDDALYEDLEAALLMADAGVQATEFLLADLKRRVKATGTTEPAQVKKLLVDAIADLLTPLQKPLTIGQYTPTVIMVAGVNGAGKTTSIGKLTKHLSNSGQTVLLAAADTFRAAAREQLAVWADRNTVEIISNAGGDPAALSFDAISAGRARSKDVVLVDTAGRLPTQLHLMDELKKIRRTITKASDTAPHEVLLVIDGNTGQNALAQVKSFDDALQLTGLIVTKLDGTAKGGVLCAIAREKPVPVYFVGVGEKLEDLETFNAHEFAQALLG
;
A
#
# COMPACT_ATOMS: atom_id res chain seq x y z
N MET A 1 -50.04 10.24 -111.75
CA MET A 1 -49.31 9.00 -111.63
C MET A 1 -48.12 9.19 -110.69
N PHE A 2 -48.16 8.58 -109.60
CA PHE A 2 -47.12 8.36 -108.60
C PHE A 2 -46.25 9.52 -108.11
N GLY A 3 -46.62 10.00 -106.91
CA GLY A 3 -45.79 10.90 -106.11
C GLY A 3 -44.89 10.11 -105.16
N PHE A 4 -43.63 10.55 -104.97
CA PHE A 4 -42.74 10.10 -103.94
C PHE A 4 -42.63 11.14 -102.80
N PHE A 5 -43.13 10.79 -101.66
CA PHE A 5 -42.93 11.57 -100.43
C PHE A 5 -41.55 11.15 -99.80
N LYS A 6 -40.65 12.11 -99.66
CA LYS A 6 -39.44 11.99 -98.84
C LYS A 6 -39.76 12.40 -97.43
N LYS A 7 -39.69 11.43 -96.54
CA LYS A 7 -39.76 11.64 -95.07
C LYS A 7 -38.46 12.27 -94.58
N LYS A 8 -38.55 13.41 -93.95
CA LYS A 8 -37.49 14.11 -93.29
C LYS A 8 -37.23 13.38 -91.91
N ALA A 9 -35.94 13.04 -91.59
CA ALA A 9 -35.52 12.53 -90.33
C ALA A 9 -35.63 13.56 -89.21
N PRO A 10 -36.00 13.23 -87.99
CA PRO A 10 -36.02 14.19 -86.90
C PRO A 10 -34.59 14.43 -86.33
N ALA A 11 -34.32 15.67 -85.98
CA ALA A 11 -33.05 16.12 -85.40
C ALA A 11 -32.78 15.47 -84.06
N ALA A 12 -31.50 15.11 -83.80
CA ALA A 12 -31.05 14.64 -82.52
C ALA A 12 -31.20 15.73 -81.46
N GLN A 13 -31.98 15.44 -80.43
CA GLN A 13 -32.01 16.26 -79.22
C GLN A 13 -30.78 15.96 -78.35
N ASP A 14 -30.04 17.00 -77.98
CA ASP A 14 -28.95 17.00 -77.02
C ASP A 14 -29.45 16.41 -75.67
N ALA A 15 -28.89 15.26 -75.29
CA ALA A 15 -29.10 14.69 -73.97
C ALA A 15 -28.30 15.55 -72.94
N LYS A 16 -29.02 16.31 -72.10
CA LYS A 16 -28.43 16.88 -70.88
C LYS A 16 -27.86 15.74 -70.00
N PRO A 17 -26.67 15.94 -69.37
CA PRO A 17 -26.14 14.99 -68.43
C PRO A 17 -27.15 14.85 -67.24
N GLN A 18 -27.58 13.67 -66.98
CA GLN A 18 -28.36 13.32 -65.78
C GLN A 18 -27.54 13.65 -64.54
N GLN A 19 -28.03 14.54 -63.72
CA GLN A 19 -27.47 14.75 -62.40
C GLN A 19 -27.58 13.45 -61.60
N PRO A 20 -26.55 13.05 -60.84
CA PRO A 20 -26.63 11.86 -59.99
C PRO A 20 -27.80 11.98 -59.01
N ASN A 21 -28.58 10.95 -58.95
CA ASN A 21 -29.85 10.88 -58.21
C ASN A 21 -29.51 11.11 -56.73
N GLU A 22 -29.89 12.26 -56.16
CA GLU A 22 -29.60 12.64 -54.75
C GLU A 22 -30.01 11.52 -53.76
N ALA A 23 -31.03 10.77 -54.09
CA ALA A 23 -31.49 9.62 -53.29
C ALA A 23 -30.44 8.48 -53.22
N LEU A 24 -29.69 8.24 -54.30
CA LEU A 24 -28.60 7.25 -54.26
C LEU A 24 -27.39 7.70 -53.46
N LEU A 25 -27.08 9.01 -53.45
CA LEU A 25 -26.03 9.57 -52.60
C LEU A 25 -26.37 9.48 -51.13
N VAL A 26 -27.60 9.76 -50.75
CA VAL A 26 -28.11 9.66 -49.35
C VAL A 26 -28.08 8.19 -48.89
N ILE A 27 -28.47 7.24 -49.72
CA ILE A 27 -28.43 5.82 -49.38
C ILE A 27 -26.96 5.33 -49.25
N ALA A 28 -26.06 5.78 -50.12
CA ALA A 28 -24.65 5.47 -50.02
C ALA A 28 -23.99 6.05 -48.76
N GLN A 29 -24.33 7.28 -48.40
CA GLN A 29 -23.84 7.90 -47.15
C GLN A 29 -24.37 7.20 -45.91
N GLN A 30 -25.64 6.81 -45.93
CA GLN A 30 -26.26 6.11 -44.81
C GLN A 30 -25.69 4.69 -44.64
N SER A 31 -25.43 3.98 -45.74
CA SER A 31 -24.77 2.66 -45.70
C SER A 31 -23.31 2.74 -45.24
N LEU A 32 -22.57 3.79 -45.62
CA LEU A 32 -21.20 4.03 -45.13
C LEU A 32 -21.20 4.36 -43.63
N SER A 33 -22.11 5.21 -43.18
CA SER A 33 -22.25 5.55 -41.75
C SER A 33 -22.59 4.33 -40.87
N ASN A 34 -23.53 3.50 -41.35
CA ASN A 34 -23.87 2.25 -40.65
C ASN A 34 -22.73 1.22 -40.64
N ALA A 35 -21.94 1.14 -41.72
CA ALA A 35 -20.78 0.26 -41.79
C ALA A 35 -19.64 0.76 -40.87
N MET A 36 -19.42 2.07 -40.77
CA MET A 36 -18.46 2.65 -39.84
C MET A 36 -18.88 2.41 -38.38
N GLN A 37 -20.15 2.63 -38.05
CA GLN A 37 -20.65 2.36 -36.70
C GLN A 37 -20.57 0.87 -36.32
N SER A 38 -20.80 -0.05 -37.27
CA SER A 38 -20.65 -1.49 -37.01
C SER A 38 -19.18 -1.90 -36.80
N ASN A 39 -18.23 -1.31 -37.53
CA ASN A 39 -16.80 -1.55 -37.35
C ASN A 39 -16.27 -0.97 -36.04
N GLU A 40 -16.71 0.23 -35.64
CA GLU A 40 -16.36 0.81 -34.34
C GLU A 40 -16.94 -0.05 -33.19
N ALA A 41 -18.17 -0.49 -33.28
CA ALA A 41 -18.77 -1.35 -32.28
C ALA A 41 -18.03 -2.71 -32.16
N GLN A 42 -17.61 -3.29 -33.28
CA GLN A 42 -16.78 -4.51 -33.29
C GLN A 42 -15.39 -4.27 -32.70
N ALA A 43 -14.75 -3.15 -33.00
CA ALA A 43 -13.45 -2.80 -32.44
C ALA A 43 -13.53 -2.59 -30.92
N ILE A 44 -14.57 -1.91 -30.43
CA ILE A 44 -14.82 -1.72 -29.00
C ILE A 44 -15.08 -3.07 -28.32
N ALA A 45 -15.88 -3.94 -28.91
CA ALA A 45 -16.15 -5.25 -28.34
C ALA A 45 -14.88 -6.13 -28.29
N GLN A 46 -14.02 -6.08 -29.32
CA GLN A 46 -12.74 -6.77 -29.32
C GLN A 46 -11.77 -6.22 -28.26
N ALA A 47 -11.69 -4.89 -28.12
CA ALA A 47 -10.86 -4.26 -27.10
C ALA A 47 -11.34 -4.62 -25.68
N GLN A 48 -12.66 -4.66 -25.46
CA GLN A 48 -13.24 -5.09 -24.19
C GLN A 48 -12.97 -6.56 -23.88
N ALA A 49 -13.07 -7.44 -24.89
CA ALA A 49 -12.78 -8.86 -24.75
C ALA A 49 -11.29 -9.10 -24.43
N GLN A 50 -10.39 -8.35 -25.09
CA GLN A 50 -8.95 -8.42 -24.80
C GLN A 50 -8.62 -7.90 -23.40
N ALA A 51 -9.23 -6.79 -22.98
CA ALA A 51 -9.04 -6.27 -21.64
C ALA A 51 -9.57 -7.24 -20.56
N GLN A 52 -10.70 -7.89 -20.81
CA GLN A 52 -11.22 -8.93 -19.92
C GLN A 52 -10.33 -10.17 -19.85
N ALA A 53 -9.78 -10.60 -20.98
CA ALA A 53 -8.85 -11.74 -21.03
C ALA A 53 -7.53 -11.43 -20.31
N GLN A 54 -6.99 -10.22 -20.47
CA GLN A 54 -5.80 -9.76 -19.73
C GLN A 54 -6.07 -9.68 -18.23
N ALA A 55 -7.19 -9.10 -17.81
CA ALA A 55 -7.58 -9.04 -16.42
C ALA A 55 -7.75 -10.45 -15.80
N GLN A 56 -8.31 -11.40 -16.55
CA GLN A 56 -8.41 -12.79 -16.09
C GLN A 56 -7.06 -13.49 -15.98
N ALA A 57 -6.14 -13.23 -16.90
CA ALA A 57 -4.78 -13.79 -16.87
C ALA A 57 -3.97 -13.22 -15.70
N GLU A 58 -4.09 -11.93 -15.43
CA GLU A 58 -3.47 -11.29 -14.25
C GLU A 58 -4.05 -11.86 -12.94
N ILE A 59 -5.37 -12.07 -12.88
CA ILE A 59 -6.05 -12.71 -11.76
C ILE A 59 -5.51 -14.11 -11.51
N GLN A 60 -5.29 -14.88 -12.55
CA GLN A 60 -4.76 -16.25 -12.43
C GLN A 60 -3.29 -16.27 -12.01
N ALA A 61 -2.48 -15.37 -12.55
CA ALA A 61 -1.06 -15.24 -12.18
C ALA A 61 -0.88 -14.81 -10.72
N GLU A 62 -1.70 -13.86 -10.24
CA GLU A 62 -1.68 -13.46 -8.84
C GLU A 62 -2.19 -14.57 -7.89
N ALA A 63 -3.21 -15.32 -8.29
CA ALA A 63 -3.70 -16.43 -7.48
C ALA A 63 -2.62 -17.52 -7.27
N LEU A 64 -1.83 -17.81 -8.32
CA LEU A 64 -0.68 -18.71 -8.22
C LEU A 64 0.44 -18.14 -7.34
N ALA A 65 0.71 -16.84 -7.43
CA ALA A 65 1.69 -16.19 -6.57
C ALA A 65 1.24 -16.15 -5.10
N ASP A 66 -0.07 -15.97 -4.84
CA ASP A 66 -0.63 -16.03 -3.48
C ASP A 66 -0.58 -17.48 -2.90
N GLU A 67 -0.74 -18.53 -3.73
CA GLU A 67 -0.57 -19.93 -3.31
C GLU A 67 0.89 -20.25 -2.96
N ASP A 68 1.85 -19.77 -3.75
CA ASP A 68 3.28 -19.93 -3.47
C ASP A 68 3.68 -19.20 -2.19
N LEU A 69 3.18 -17.98 -1.96
CA LEU A 69 3.40 -17.23 -0.73
C LEU A 69 2.78 -17.92 0.50
N ALA A 70 1.58 -18.49 0.34
CA ALA A 70 0.92 -19.24 1.41
C ALA A 70 1.69 -20.53 1.74
N GLN A 71 2.23 -21.23 0.74
CA GLN A 71 3.07 -22.42 0.96
C GLN A 71 4.41 -22.06 1.61
N GLN A 72 5.05 -20.96 1.22
CA GLN A 72 6.27 -20.47 1.85
C GLN A 72 6.02 -20.05 3.30
N ALA A 73 4.90 -19.38 3.59
CA ALA A 73 4.52 -19.02 4.96
C ALA A 73 4.21 -20.26 5.82
N LEU A 74 3.62 -21.31 5.25
CA LEU A 74 3.39 -22.58 5.92
C LEU A 74 4.71 -23.34 6.17
N ALA A 75 5.64 -23.32 5.21
CA ALA A 75 6.95 -23.95 5.34
C ALA A 75 7.81 -23.24 6.41
N ALA A 76 7.86 -21.91 6.41
CA ALA A 76 8.51 -21.11 7.45
C ALA A 76 7.90 -21.35 8.84
N ALA A 77 6.56 -21.53 8.90
CA ALA A 77 5.85 -21.89 10.12
C ALA A 77 6.22 -23.29 10.65
N ALA A 78 6.49 -24.21 9.74
CA ALA A 78 6.90 -25.58 10.12
C ALA A 78 8.36 -25.63 10.60
N GLU A 79 9.26 -24.84 10.01
CA GLU A 79 10.65 -24.72 10.45
C GLU A 79 10.74 -24.08 11.85
N GLU A 80 9.99 -23.03 12.14
CA GLU A 80 9.93 -22.43 13.49
C GLU A 80 9.38 -23.39 14.54
N ALA A 81 8.43 -24.25 14.16
CA ALA A 81 7.88 -25.26 15.09
C ALA A 81 8.91 -26.33 15.45
N THR A 82 9.81 -26.68 14.54
CA THR A 82 10.90 -27.63 14.81
C THR A 82 12.02 -27.03 15.65
N ASP A 83 12.32 -25.74 15.50
CA ASP A 83 13.31 -25.03 16.32
C ASP A 83 12.83 -24.85 17.78
N ILE A 84 11.53 -24.66 18.01
CA ILE A 84 10.96 -24.57 19.37
C ILE A 84 11.02 -25.93 20.09
N GLN A 85 10.85 -27.05 19.40
CA GLN A 85 10.98 -28.38 19.97
C GLN A 85 12.45 -28.74 20.26
N ALA A 86 13.40 -28.28 19.45
CA ALA A 86 14.83 -28.50 19.68
C ALA A 86 15.37 -27.68 20.89
N ASN A 87 14.84 -26.48 21.13
CA ASN A 87 15.20 -25.65 22.29
C ASN A 87 14.54 -26.06 23.61
N ALA A 88 13.41 -26.74 23.56
CA ALA A 88 12.73 -27.23 24.78
C ALA A 88 13.43 -28.43 25.44
N SER A 89 14.33 -29.12 24.72
CA SER A 89 15.04 -30.29 25.23
C SER A 89 16.39 -29.97 25.95
N ASN A 90 16.81 -28.70 25.96
CA ASN A 90 18.10 -28.27 26.54
C ASN A 90 17.97 -27.37 27.80
N ALA A 91 16.80 -27.25 28.39
CA ALA A 91 16.58 -26.47 29.61
C ALA A 91 16.47 -27.36 30.85
N ASP A 92 17.60 -27.82 31.37
CA ASP A 92 17.70 -28.22 32.77
C ASP A 92 19.01 -27.68 33.36
N SER A 93 18.88 -27.12 34.59
CA SER A 93 19.91 -26.65 35.54
C SER A 93 20.59 -25.30 35.29
N SER A 94 20.08 -24.20 35.88
CA SER A 94 20.85 -23.37 36.85
C SER A 94 19.99 -22.27 37.52
N ALA A 95 20.38 -21.93 38.75
CA ALA A 95 19.71 -21.19 39.80
C ALA A 95 19.38 -19.70 39.50
N PRO A 96 18.55 -19.00 40.29
CA PRO A 96 17.98 -17.69 39.97
C PRO A 96 18.97 -16.54 40.24
N GLU A 97 19.29 -15.77 39.21
CA GLU A 97 19.96 -14.49 39.35
C GLU A 97 18.94 -13.32 39.35
N GLN A 98 19.27 -12.30 40.13
CA GLN A 98 18.49 -11.10 40.40
C GLN A 98 18.23 -10.24 39.16
N PRO A 99 17.13 -9.45 39.09
CA PRO A 99 16.81 -8.66 37.90
C PRO A 99 17.70 -7.43 37.78
N SER A 100 18.66 -7.47 36.88
CA SER A 100 19.30 -6.28 36.34
C SER A 100 18.42 -5.73 35.21
N GLN A 101 18.23 -4.41 35.19
CA GLN A 101 17.52 -3.67 34.13
C GLN A 101 18.26 -3.86 32.80
N THR A 102 17.86 -4.83 32.01
CA THR A 102 18.30 -5.02 30.63
C THR A 102 17.31 -4.33 29.71
N GLU A 103 17.80 -3.34 28.95
CA GLU A 103 17.10 -2.87 27.75
C GLU A 103 16.73 -4.08 26.89
N PRO A 104 15.51 -4.11 26.28
CA PRO A 104 15.05 -5.29 25.59
C PRO A 104 15.95 -5.60 24.40
N ALA A 105 16.65 -6.72 24.46
CA ALA A 105 17.52 -7.27 23.40
C ALA A 105 16.79 -7.32 22.02
N GLY A 106 15.46 -7.29 21.98
CA GLY A 106 14.63 -7.23 20.81
C GLY A 106 14.78 -5.94 19.96
N ARG A 107 14.79 -4.76 20.59
CA ARG A 107 14.81 -3.48 19.85
C ARG A 107 16.14 -3.21 19.15
N ALA A 108 17.26 -3.55 19.78
CA ALA A 108 18.58 -3.43 19.15
C ALA A 108 18.71 -4.35 17.93
N GLY A 109 18.21 -5.58 18.01
CA GLY A 109 18.16 -6.51 16.89
C GLY A 109 17.27 -6.01 15.74
N TRP A 110 16.12 -5.47 16.06
CA TRP A 110 15.21 -4.84 15.09
C TRP A 110 15.87 -3.64 14.39
N PHE A 111 16.50 -2.74 15.14
CA PHE A 111 17.20 -1.57 14.57
C PHE A 111 18.32 -1.98 13.61
N ASN A 112 19.09 -3.02 13.93
CA ASN A 112 20.11 -3.55 13.02
C ASN A 112 19.50 -4.11 11.72
N ARG A 113 18.32 -4.75 11.79
CA ARG A 113 17.59 -5.20 10.59
C ARG A 113 17.08 -4.01 9.78
N LEU A 114 16.51 -2.99 10.42
CA LEU A 114 16.09 -1.76 9.76
C LEU A 114 17.28 -1.10 9.03
N LYS A 115 18.39 -0.94 9.71
CA LYS A 115 19.64 -0.39 9.12
C LYS A 115 20.14 -1.23 7.95
N SER A 116 20.15 -2.55 8.09
CA SER A 116 20.53 -3.47 7.02
C SER A 116 19.55 -3.37 5.82
N GLY A 117 18.24 -3.27 6.10
CA GLY A 117 17.19 -3.15 5.09
C GLY A 117 17.29 -1.85 4.29
N LEU A 118 17.54 -0.73 4.96
CA LEU A 118 17.69 0.59 4.34
C LEU A 118 19.07 0.84 3.74
N LYS A 119 20.02 -0.11 3.88
CA LYS A 119 21.41 0.04 3.42
C LYS A 119 21.53 0.42 1.95
N LYS A 120 20.66 -0.08 1.08
CA LYS A 120 20.66 0.27 -0.35
C LYS A 120 20.37 1.75 -0.55
N THR A 121 19.33 2.26 0.11
CA THR A 121 18.98 3.70 0.10
C THR A 121 20.11 4.51 0.73
N GLY A 122 20.58 4.10 1.90
CA GLY A 122 21.62 4.79 2.67
C GLY A 122 22.94 4.88 1.96
N ASN A 123 23.37 3.82 1.27
CA ASN A 123 24.63 3.81 0.53
C ASN A 123 24.61 4.85 -0.62
N SER A 124 23.50 4.98 -1.34
CA SER A 124 23.39 5.96 -2.42
C SER A 124 23.54 7.40 -1.92
N ILE A 125 22.87 7.73 -0.80
CA ILE A 125 22.96 9.06 -0.21
C ILE A 125 24.31 9.27 0.48
N SER A 126 24.82 8.26 1.18
CA SER A 126 26.09 8.35 1.92
C SER A 126 27.31 8.45 1.01
N ALA A 127 27.25 7.89 -0.19
CA ALA A 127 28.33 7.99 -1.18
C ALA A 127 28.63 9.44 -1.58
N VAL A 128 27.62 10.31 -1.56
CA VAL A 128 27.76 11.75 -1.86
C VAL A 128 28.70 12.46 -0.88
N PHE A 129 28.76 12.00 0.38
CA PHE A 129 29.65 12.56 1.41
C PHE A 129 31.10 12.06 1.33
N GLY A 130 31.44 11.26 0.34
CA GLY A 130 32.83 10.83 0.05
C GLY A 130 33.72 11.93 -0.52
N VAL A 131 33.17 13.10 -0.84
CA VAL A 131 33.89 14.28 -1.33
C VAL A 131 34.64 15.02 -0.22
N THR A 132 35.63 15.82 -0.59
CA THR A 132 36.47 16.57 0.37
C THR A 132 36.01 18.00 0.64
N GLN A 133 35.07 18.53 -0.14
CA GLN A 133 34.61 19.91 -0.05
C GLN A 133 33.08 19.98 -0.04
N ILE A 134 32.59 21.03 0.65
CA ILE A 134 31.17 21.36 0.69
C ILE A 134 30.95 22.51 -0.28
N ASP A 135 30.53 22.17 -1.50
CA ASP A 135 30.26 23.10 -2.58
C ASP A 135 28.87 22.87 -3.18
N ASP A 136 28.53 23.60 -4.24
CA ASP A 136 27.23 23.46 -4.91
C ASP A 136 27.06 22.07 -5.54
N ALA A 137 28.15 21.42 -5.97
CA ALA A 137 28.11 20.07 -6.55
C ALA A 137 27.65 19.02 -5.51
N LEU A 138 28.09 19.14 -4.24
CA LEU A 138 27.62 18.28 -3.16
C LEU A 138 26.08 18.37 -3.02
N TYR A 139 25.50 19.56 -3.11
CA TYR A 139 24.04 19.73 -2.96
C TYR A 139 23.28 19.22 -4.19
N GLU A 140 23.83 19.36 -5.40
CA GLU A 140 23.25 18.78 -6.62
C GLU A 140 23.26 17.24 -6.57
N ASP A 141 24.36 16.65 -6.13
CA ASP A 141 24.47 15.19 -5.93
C ASP A 141 23.53 14.69 -4.84
N LEU A 142 23.36 15.44 -3.75
CA LEU A 142 22.39 15.13 -2.70
C LEU A 142 20.95 15.21 -3.18
N GLU A 143 20.63 16.21 -4.00
CA GLU A 143 19.31 16.33 -4.63
C GLU A 143 19.01 15.09 -5.47
N ALA A 144 19.91 14.69 -6.36
CA ALA A 144 19.77 13.50 -7.17
C ALA A 144 19.61 12.23 -6.32
N ALA A 145 20.43 12.07 -5.27
CA ALA A 145 20.37 10.90 -4.39
C ALA A 145 19.05 10.81 -3.61
N LEU A 146 18.54 11.93 -3.10
CA LEU A 146 17.26 11.99 -2.38
C LEU A 146 16.07 11.70 -3.31
N LEU A 147 16.09 12.22 -4.54
CA LEU A 147 15.08 11.92 -5.55
C LEU A 147 15.10 10.44 -5.95
N MET A 148 16.29 9.85 -6.15
CA MET A 148 16.45 8.42 -6.42
C MET A 148 15.99 7.53 -5.26
N ALA A 149 16.06 8.04 -4.03
CA ALA A 149 15.52 7.38 -2.83
C ALA A 149 14.00 7.53 -2.69
N ASP A 150 13.32 8.09 -3.66
CA ASP A 150 11.86 8.38 -3.65
C ASP A 150 11.43 9.37 -2.53
N ALA A 151 12.32 10.27 -2.07
CA ALA A 151 11.96 11.33 -1.11
C ALA A 151 10.94 12.32 -1.69
N GLY A 152 10.82 12.41 -3.01
CA GLY A 152 9.94 13.34 -3.71
C GLY A 152 10.50 14.77 -3.77
N VAL A 153 10.06 15.53 -4.75
CA VAL A 153 10.60 16.88 -5.04
C VAL A 153 10.43 17.83 -3.86
N GLN A 154 9.22 17.92 -3.30
CA GLN A 154 8.92 18.88 -2.22
C GLN A 154 9.72 18.60 -0.93
N ALA A 155 9.92 17.33 -0.56
CA ALA A 155 10.72 16.99 0.60
C ALA A 155 12.21 17.18 0.34
N THR A 156 12.69 16.86 -0.86
CA THR A 156 14.09 17.07 -1.26
C THR A 156 14.46 18.55 -1.21
N GLU A 157 13.68 19.44 -1.84
CA GLU A 157 13.89 20.89 -1.78
C GLU A 157 13.89 21.41 -0.35
N PHE A 158 12.94 20.97 0.47
CA PHE A 158 12.86 21.35 1.88
C PHE A 158 14.09 20.92 2.67
N LEU A 159 14.50 19.64 2.54
CA LEU A 159 15.66 19.10 3.25
C LEU A 159 16.96 19.80 2.84
N LEU A 160 17.16 20.08 1.56
CA LEU A 160 18.34 20.78 1.06
C LEU A 160 18.38 22.24 1.54
N ALA A 161 17.26 22.94 1.52
CA ALA A 161 17.16 24.31 2.04
C ALA A 161 17.47 24.34 3.55
N ASP A 162 16.91 23.41 4.33
CA ASP A 162 17.17 23.29 5.76
C ASP A 162 18.62 22.90 6.05
N LEU A 163 19.19 21.96 5.29
CA LEU A 163 20.58 21.55 5.40
C LEU A 163 21.53 22.71 5.14
N LYS A 164 21.33 23.47 4.03
CA LYS A 164 22.14 24.68 3.74
C LYS A 164 22.09 25.70 4.87
N ARG A 165 20.91 25.90 5.47
CA ARG A 165 20.73 26.78 6.63
C ARG A 165 21.52 26.29 7.86
N ARG A 166 21.47 24.98 8.17
CA ARG A 166 22.18 24.36 9.30
C ARG A 166 23.69 24.40 9.11
N VAL A 167 24.18 24.09 7.91
CA VAL A 167 25.61 24.19 7.57
C VAL A 167 26.12 25.61 7.75
N LYS A 168 25.37 26.61 7.25
CA LYS A 168 25.73 28.02 7.45
C LYS A 168 25.73 28.44 8.92
N ALA A 169 24.78 27.94 9.72
CA ALA A 169 24.69 28.27 11.14
C ALA A 169 25.81 27.65 11.99
N THR A 170 26.25 26.43 11.63
CA THR A 170 27.34 25.73 12.34
C THR A 170 28.73 26.10 11.84
N GLY A 171 28.83 26.66 10.63
CA GLY A 171 30.11 26.98 9.99
C GLY A 171 30.95 25.72 9.68
N THR A 172 30.32 24.54 9.63
CA THR A 172 31.06 23.29 9.39
C THR A 172 31.57 23.21 7.96
N THR A 173 32.79 22.69 7.80
CA THR A 173 33.44 22.40 6.52
C THR A 173 33.68 20.89 6.32
N GLU A 174 33.28 20.05 7.28
CA GLU A 174 33.50 18.62 7.25
C GLU A 174 32.28 17.86 6.70
N PRO A 175 32.38 17.09 5.58
CA PRO A 175 31.28 16.32 5.03
C PRO A 175 30.61 15.37 6.03
N ALA A 176 31.39 14.77 6.95
CA ALA A 176 30.87 13.90 7.99
C ALA A 176 29.91 14.63 8.95
N GLN A 177 30.16 15.90 9.24
CA GLN A 177 29.25 16.73 10.06
C GLN A 177 28.02 17.15 9.25
N VAL A 178 28.16 17.44 7.96
CA VAL A 178 27.02 17.73 7.07
C VAL A 178 26.10 16.52 6.98
N LYS A 179 26.64 15.30 6.92
CA LYS A 179 25.86 14.07 6.98
C LYS A 179 25.01 13.97 8.26
N LYS A 180 25.59 14.30 9.42
CA LYS A 180 24.85 14.34 10.71
C LYS A 180 23.72 15.38 10.68
N LEU A 181 24.01 16.57 10.15
CA LEU A 181 22.98 17.62 10.00
C LEU A 181 21.85 17.19 9.07
N LEU A 182 22.14 16.37 8.05
CA LEU A 182 21.08 15.78 7.20
C LEU A 182 20.26 14.72 7.95
N VAL A 183 20.89 13.87 8.79
CA VAL A 183 20.15 12.94 9.67
C VAL A 183 19.19 13.73 10.57
N ASP A 184 19.67 14.79 11.21
CA ASP A 184 18.85 15.63 12.08
C ASP A 184 17.72 16.32 11.31
N ALA A 185 17.99 16.82 10.10
CA ALA A 185 16.96 17.44 9.24
C ALA A 185 15.86 16.44 8.85
N ILE A 186 16.23 15.21 8.50
CA ILE A 186 15.27 14.14 8.21
C ILE A 186 14.49 13.75 9.47
N ALA A 187 15.16 13.59 10.61
CA ALA A 187 14.48 13.27 11.87
C ALA A 187 13.45 14.35 12.25
N ASP A 188 13.80 15.63 12.12
CA ASP A 188 12.90 16.75 12.40
C ASP A 188 11.69 16.76 11.44
N LEU A 189 11.92 16.48 10.15
CA LEU A 189 10.86 16.36 9.15
C LEU A 189 9.88 15.23 9.49
N LEU A 190 10.39 14.10 9.98
CA LEU A 190 9.60 12.90 10.28
C LEU A 190 8.95 12.91 11.67
N THR A 191 9.47 13.73 12.62
CA THR A 191 8.98 13.80 14.02
C THR A 191 7.47 14.03 14.12
N PRO A 192 6.80 14.87 13.31
CA PRO A 192 5.35 15.02 13.35
C PRO A 192 4.56 13.75 13.01
N LEU A 193 5.18 12.80 12.29
CA LEU A 193 4.55 11.50 11.97
C LEU A 193 4.65 10.50 13.13
N GLN A 194 5.56 10.71 14.07
CA GLN A 194 5.76 9.81 15.21
C GLN A 194 4.66 10.02 16.24
N LYS A 195 3.69 9.09 16.26
CA LYS A 195 2.62 9.05 17.25
C LYS A 195 2.41 7.63 17.75
N PRO A 196 2.14 7.44 19.05
CA PRO A 196 1.78 6.14 19.58
C PRO A 196 0.35 5.76 19.19
N LEU A 197 0.10 4.50 18.93
CA LEU A 197 -1.26 3.95 18.88
C LEU A 197 -1.83 3.94 20.29
N THR A 198 -2.98 4.60 20.50
CA THR A 198 -3.62 4.72 21.82
C THR A 198 -4.77 3.74 21.96
N ILE A 199 -4.66 2.82 22.92
CA ILE A 199 -5.69 1.82 23.28
C ILE A 199 -6.25 2.14 24.67
N GLY A 200 -7.50 1.71 24.92
CA GLY A 200 -8.13 1.81 26.24
C GLY A 200 -9.00 3.04 26.46
N GLN A 201 -9.11 3.95 25.49
CA GLN A 201 -10.12 5.03 25.53
C GLN A 201 -11.54 4.52 25.23
N TYR A 202 -11.64 3.39 24.52
CA TYR A 202 -12.89 2.75 24.10
C TYR A 202 -12.82 1.25 24.37
N THR A 203 -13.97 0.63 24.67
CA THR A 203 -14.08 -0.82 24.91
C THR A 203 -15.21 -1.39 24.04
N PRO A 204 -14.89 -2.07 22.92
CA PRO A 204 -13.55 -2.23 22.35
C PRO A 204 -13.05 -0.98 21.59
N THR A 205 -11.74 -0.79 21.52
CA THR A 205 -11.12 0.06 20.50
C THR A 205 -11.23 -0.67 19.16
N VAL A 206 -11.91 -0.07 18.18
CA VAL A 206 -12.12 -0.67 16.85
C VAL A 206 -11.09 -0.09 15.87
N ILE A 207 -10.28 -0.97 15.29
CA ILE A 207 -9.23 -0.62 14.34
C ILE A 207 -9.55 -1.26 12.99
N MET A 208 -9.80 -0.44 11.98
CA MET A 208 -9.98 -0.88 10.60
C MET A 208 -8.64 -0.85 9.86
N VAL A 209 -8.24 -1.97 9.26
CA VAL A 209 -6.96 -2.07 8.53
C VAL A 209 -7.23 -2.17 7.04
N ALA A 210 -6.73 -1.21 6.27
CA ALA A 210 -6.90 -1.10 4.83
C ALA A 210 -5.53 -1.14 4.11
N GLY A 211 -5.56 -1.29 2.78
CA GLY A 211 -4.36 -1.27 1.93
C GLY A 211 -4.55 -2.16 0.70
N VAL A 212 -3.65 -2.03 -0.26
CA VAL A 212 -3.66 -2.85 -1.48
C VAL A 212 -3.22 -4.29 -1.21
N ASN A 213 -3.48 -5.21 -2.16
CA ASN A 213 -2.96 -6.57 -2.09
C ASN A 213 -1.43 -6.57 -2.10
N GLY A 214 -0.84 -7.51 -1.40
CA GLY A 214 0.62 -7.63 -1.28
C GLY A 214 1.28 -6.60 -0.36
N ALA A 215 0.56 -5.59 0.16
CA ALA A 215 1.12 -4.63 1.11
C ALA A 215 1.40 -5.22 2.50
N GLY A 216 0.99 -6.45 2.78
CA GLY A 216 1.23 -7.12 4.07
C GLY A 216 0.16 -6.87 5.13
N LYS A 217 -1.10 -6.57 4.77
CA LYS A 217 -2.20 -6.31 5.73
C LYS A 217 -2.38 -7.42 6.75
N THR A 218 -2.71 -8.63 6.28
CA THR A 218 -2.99 -9.79 7.15
C THR A 218 -1.80 -10.14 8.05
N THR A 219 -0.58 -10.08 7.49
CA THR A 219 0.66 -10.26 8.26
C THR A 219 0.83 -9.17 9.32
N SER A 220 0.59 -7.90 8.96
CA SER A 220 0.67 -6.78 9.91
C SER A 220 -0.36 -6.88 11.02
N ILE A 221 -1.58 -7.36 10.71
CA ILE A 221 -2.61 -7.62 11.72
C ILE A 221 -2.15 -8.71 12.69
N GLY A 222 -1.57 -9.81 12.18
CA GLY A 222 -1.05 -10.88 13.02
C GLY A 222 0.05 -10.39 13.99
N LYS A 223 0.99 -9.58 13.49
CA LYS A 223 2.06 -8.98 14.31
C LYS A 223 1.53 -7.93 15.29
N LEU A 224 0.60 -7.08 14.85
CA LEU A 224 -0.06 -6.10 15.73
C LEU A 224 -0.86 -6.79 16.84
N THR A 225 -1.54 -7.90 16.52
CA THR A 225 -2.22 -8.74 17.52
C THR A 225 -1.26 -9.23 18.58
N LYS A 226 -0.07 -9.69 18.18
CA LYS A 226 0.98 -10.12 19.14
C LYS A 226 1.45 -8.96 20.00
N HIS A 227 1.70 -7.80 19.40
CA HIS A 227 2.12 -6.60 20.12
C HIS A 227 1.09 -6.18 21.18
N LEU A 228 -0.21 -6.17 20.81
CA LEU A 228 -1.31 -5.85 21.70
C LEU A 228 -1.46 -6.89 22.82
N SER A 229 -1.40 -8.19 22.50
CA SER A 229 -1.48 -9.28 23.47
C SER A 229 -0.33 -9.23 24.46
N ASN A 230 0.90 -8.95 24.01
CA ASN A 230 2.05 -8.77 24.89
C ASN A 230 1.90 -7.56 25.83
N SER A 231 1.12 -6.56 25.43
CA SER A 231 0.74 -5.41 26.27
C SER A 231 -0.46 -5.69 27.17
N GLY A 232 -0.92 -6.93 27.25
CA GLY A 232 -2.03 -7.37 28.12
C GLY A 232 -3.42 -7.06 27.56
N GLN A 233 -3.54 -6.67 26.27
CA GLN A 233 -4.83 -6.36 25.66
C GLN A 233 -5.52 -7.63 25.14
N THR A 234 -6.81 -7.76 25.36
CA THR A 234 -7.65 -8.82 24.78
C THR A 234 -8.10 -8.40 23.38
N VAL A 235 -7.75 -9.21 22.36
CA VAL A 235 -8.00 -8.89 20.94
C VAL A 235 -9.04 -9.84 20.36
N LEU A 236 -9.87 -9.32 19.44
CA LEU A 236 -10.74 -10.10 18.56
C LEU A 236 -10.46 -9.69 17.12
N LEU A 237 -10.30 -10.69 16.24
CA LEU A 237 -10.06 -10.48 14.81
C LEU A 237 -11.36 -10.62 14.01
N ALA A 238 -11.54 -9.78 13.01
CA ALA A 238 -12.63 -9.84 12.04
C ALA A 238 -12.06 -10.06 10.63
N ALA A 239 -12.31 -11.23 10.03
CA ALA A 239 -11.84 -11.60 8.71
C ALA A 239 -12.75 -11.02 7.61
N ALA A 240 -12.75 -9.69 7.46
CA ALA A 240 -13.60 -8.99 6.50
C ALA A 240 -13.04 -9.01 5.06
N ASP A 241 -11.90 -9.64 4.76
CA ASP A 241 -11.52 -10.07 3.42
C ASP A 241 -12.25 -11.37 3.07
N THR A 242 -13.57 -11.29 2.86
CA THR A 242 -14.43 -12.47 2.68
C THR A 242 -14.29 -13.10 1.29
N PHE A 243 -13.71 -12.39 0.33
CA PHE A 243 -13.53 -12.87 -1.04
C PHE A 243 -12.35 -13.84 -1.20
N ARG A 244 -11.36 -13.77 -0.30
CA ARG A 244 -10.14 -14.58 -0.38
C ARG A 244 -10.14 -15.65 0.68
N ALA A 245 -10.31 -16.93 0.26
CA ALA A 245 -10.24 -18.06 1.17
C ALA A 245 -8.89 -18.13 1.89
N ALA A 246 -7.78 -18.00 1.15
CA ALA A 246 -6.43 -18.02 1.69
C ALA A 246 -6.17 -16.90 2.71
N ALA A 247 -6.72 -15.69 2.52
CA ALA A 247 -6.57 -14.60 3.49
C ALA A 247 -7.25 -14.92 4.83
N ARG A 248 -8.45 -15.53 4.78
CA ARG A 248 -9.17 -15.97 5.99
C ARG A 248 -8.42 -17.08 6.72
N GLU A 249 -7.90 -18.06 5.98
CA GLU A 249 -7.10 -19.16 6.54
C GLU A 249 -5.81 -18.62 7.15
N GLN A 250 -5.12 -17.71 6.48
CA GLN A 250 -3.94 -17.05 7.02
C GLN A 250 -4.25 -16.27 8.30
N LEU A 251 -5.36 -15.51 8.32
CA LEU A 251 -5.77 -14.79 9.53
C LEU A 251 -6.14 -15.72 10.67
N ALA A 252 -6.76 -16.88 10.36
CA ALA A 252 -7.05 -17.93 11.37
C ALA A 252 -5.76 -18.51 11.98
N VAL A 253 -4.75 -18.78 11.16
CA VAL A 253 -3.42 -19.21 11.67
C VAL A 253 -2.81 -18.15 12.60
N TRP A 254 -2.95 -16.87 12.26
CA TRP A 254 -2.50 -15.79 13.14
C TRP A 254 -3.30 -15.71 14.44
N ALA A 255 -4.63 -15.94 14.38
CA ALA A 255 -5.48 -16.01 15.56
C ALA A 255 -5.03 -17.13 16.50
N ASP A 256 -4.82 -18.33 15.98
CA ASP A 256 -4.36 -19.50 16.74
C ASP A 256 -2.98 -19.26 17.37
N ARG A 257 -2.01 -18.75 16.61
CA ARG A 257 -0.67 -18.41 17.12
C ARG A 257 -0.68 -17.40 18.26
N ASN A 258 -1.59 -16.45 18.21
CA ASN A 258 -1.74 -15.42 19.25
C ASN A 258 -2.76 -15.81 20.34
N THR A 259 -3.40 -16.97 20.23
CA THR A 259 -4.46 -17.44 21.15
C THR A 259 -5.58 -16.41 21.30
N VAL A 260 -6.03 -15.83 20.18
CA VAL A 260 -7.11 -14.84 20.12
C VAL A 260 -8.29 -15.35 19.31
N GLU A 261 -9.47 -14.80 19.60
CA GLU A 261 -10.69 -15.16 18.89
C GLU A 261 -10.78 -14.48 17.51
N ILE A 262 -11.38 -15.19 16.55
CA ILE A 262 -11.64 -14.70 15.20
C ILE A 262 -13.12 -14.86 14.86
N ILE A 263 -13.69 -13.84 14.21
CA ILE A 263 -15.00 -13.90 13.55
C ILE A 263 -14.74 -13.98 12.05
N SER A 264 -15.20 -15.06 11.42
CA SER A 264 -15.04 -15.29 9.99
C SER A 264 -16.29 -15.90 9.39
N ASN A 265 -16.63 -15.56 8.15
CA ASN A 265 -17.72 -16.14 7.40
C ASN A 265 -17.32 -16.27 5.92
N ALA A 266 -17.50 -17.46 5.34
CA ALA A 266 -17.19 -17.74 3.96
C ALA A 266 -18.24 -17.09 3.04
N GLY A 267 -17.80 -16.16 2.15
CA GLY A 267 -18.67 -15.55 1.14
C GLY A 267 -19.72 -14.58 1.68
N GLY A 268 -19.61 -14.15 2.95
CA GLY A 268 -20.50 -13.18 3.57
C GLY A 268 -20.19 -11.73 3.13
N ASP A 269 -21.12 -10.81 3.44
CA ASP A 269 -20.90 -9.36 3.26
C ASP A 269 -19.84 -8.88 4.28
N PRO A 270 -18.69 -8.32 3.81
CA PRO A 270 -17.64 -7.80 4.69
C PRO A 270 -18.15 -6.79 5.73
N ALA A 271 -19.11 -5.97 5.34
CA ALA A 271 -19.68 -4.96 6.22
C ALA A 271 -20.53 -5.60 7.34
N ALA A 272 -21.34 -6.62 7.02
CA ALA A 272 -22.11 -7.36 8.01
C ALA A 272 -21.20 -8.09 9.00
N LEU A 273 -20.16 -8.78 8.51
CA LEU A 273 -19.16 -9.45 9.34
C LEU A 273 -18.47 -8.46 10.29
N SER A 274 -18.12 -7.27 9.80
CA SER A 274 -17.51 -6.22 10.64
C SER A 274 -18.45 -5.79 11.77
N PHE A 275 -19.74 -5.62 11.48
CA PHE A 275 -20.75 -5.31 12.48
C PHE A 275 -20.86 -6.40 13.56
N ASP A 276 -20.93 -7.65 13.12
CA ASP A 276 -21.04 -8.81 14.03
C ASP A 276 -19.81 -8.94 14.92
N ALA A 277 -18.61 -8.71 14.36
CA ALA A 277 -17.36 -8.75 15.12
C ALA A 277 -17.30 -7.66 16.21
N ILE A 278 -17.74 -6.43 15.90
CA ILE A 278 -17.78 -5.35 16.89
C ILE A 278 -18.81 -5.66 17.98
N SER A 279 -19.97 -6.17 17.61
CA SER A 279 -21.02 -6.59 18.55
C SER A 279 -20.54 -7.70 19.46
N ALA A 280 -19.85 -8.71 18.90
CA ALA A 280 -19.24 -9.80 19.66
C ALA A 280 -18.11 -9.28 20.58
N GLY A 281 -17.24 -8.39 20.09
CA GLY A 281 -16.18 -7.77 20.88
C GLY A 281 -16.72 -7.03 22.10
N ARG A 282 -17.79 -6.26 21.91
CA ARG A 282 -18.49 -5.57 23.00
C ARG A 282 -19.09 -6.57 24.00
N ALA A 283 -19.84 -7.58 23.51
CA ALA A 283 -20.48 -8.59 24.36
C ALA A 283 -19.48 -9.41 25.16
N ARG A 284 -18.27 -9.61 24.64
CA ARG A 284 -17.18 -10.38 25.27
C ARG A 284 -16.17 -9.49 26.00
N SER A 285 -16.45 -8.20 26.16
CA SER A 285 -15.58 -7.22 26.82
C SER A 285 -14.14 -7.26 26.32
N LYS A 286 -13.94 -7.34 24.98
CA LYS A 286 -12.62 -7.26 24.37
C LYS A 286 -12.11 -5.83 24.41
N ASP A 287 -10.79 -5.67 24.56
CA ASP A 287 -10.15 -4.35 24.54
C ASP A 287 -10.02 -3.82 23.12
N VAL A 288 -9.76 -4.70 22.14
CA VAL A 288 -9.51 -4.32 20.75
C VAL A 288 -10.25 -5.26 19.78
N VAL A 289 -10.83 -4.68 18.74
CA VAL A 289 -11.33 -5.40 17.55
C VAL A 289 -10.53 -4.93 16.34
N LEU A 290 -9.79 -5.85 15.68
CA LEU A 290 -9.06 -5.61 14.45
C LEU A 290 -9.88 -6.13 13.26
N VAL A 291 -10.16 -5.25 12.29
CA VAL A 291 -10.93 -5.59 11.08
C VAL A 291 -9.99 -5.66 9.89
N ASP A 292 -9.71 -6.89 9.40
CA ASP A 292 -8.94 -7.14 8.17
C ASP A 292 -9.85 -6.96 6.96
N THR A 293 -9.52 -6.04 6.07
CA THR A 293 -10.34 -5.73 4.89
C THR A 293 -9.68 -6.23 3.60
N ALA A 294 -10.50 -6.41 2.56
CA ALA A 294 -10.00 -6.72 1.23
C ALA A 294 -9.03 -5.64 0.73
N GLY A 295 -8.04 -6.04 -0.05
CA GLY A 295 -7.12 -5.13 -0.73
C GLY A 295 -7.33 -5.08 -2.24
N ARG A 296 -8.26 -5.89 -2.76
CA ARG A 296 -8.56 -6.04 -4.18
C ARG A 296 -10.05 -6.11 -4.42
N LEU A 297 -10.49 -5.32 -5.37
CA LEU A 297 -11.75 -5.45 -6.09
C LEU A 297 -11.46 -5.17 -7.58
N PRO A 298 -12.37 -5.50 -8.50
CA PRO A 298 -12.14 -5.37 -9.94
C PRO A 298 -11.63 -3.99 -10.39
N THR A 299 -11.95 -2.95 -9.63
CA THR A 299 -11.42 -1.60 -9.84
C THR A 299 -11.09 -0.93 -8.50
N GLN A 300 -10.19 0.06 -8.52
CA GLN A 300 -9.89 0.88 -7.34
C GLN A 300 -11.14 1.60 -6.80
N LEU A 301 -12.06 2.01 -7.65
CA LEU A 301 -13.33 2.63 -7.25
C LEU A 301 -14.19 1.67 -6.42
N HIS A 302 -14.36 0.43 -6.87
CA HIS A 302 -15.13 -0.58 -6.14
C HIS A 302 -14.51 -0.89 -4.78
N LEU A 303 -13.17 -0.96 -4.70
CA LEU A 303 -12.47 -1.14 -3.41
C LEU A 303 -12.79 0.01 -2.45
N MET A 304 -12.68 1.25 -2.91
CA MET A 304 -12.96 2.42 -2.06
C MET A 304 -14.43 2.48 -1.61
N ASP A 305 -15.37 2.11 -2.47
CA ASP A 305 -16.80 2.08 -2.14
C ASP A 305 -17.11 0.99 -1.10
N GLU A 306 -16.48 -0.19 -1.21
CA GLU A 306 -16.62 -1.24 -0.22
C GLU A 306 -16.02 -0.83 1.12
N LEU A 307 -14.82 -0.29 1.14
CA LEU A 307 -14.19 0.20 2.37
C LEU A 307 -15.02 1.30 3.05
N LYS A 308 -15.58 2.22 2.28
CA LYS A 308 -16.55 3.23 2.80
C LYS A 308 -17.82 2.58 3.35
N LYS A 309 -18.33 1.50 2.72
CA LYS A 309 -19.47 0.73 3.21
C LYS A 309 -19.15 0.06 4.54
N ILE A 310 -17.98 -0.61 4.65
CA ILE A 310 -17.50 -1.22 5.89
C ILE A 310 -17.42 -0.15 6.99
N ARG A 311 -16.73 0.97 6.74
CA ARG A 311 -16.58 2.07 7.71
C ARG A 311 -17.94 2.57 8.22
N ARG A 312 -18.90 2.85 7.31
CA ARG A 312 -20.27 3.27 7.68
C ARG A 312 -21.00 2.23 8.52
N THR A 313 -20.76 0.94 8.27
CA THR A 313 -21.41 -0.14 9.02
C THR A 313 -20.76 -0.33 10.39
N ILE A 314 -19.45 -0.13 10.50
CA ILE A 314 -18.73 -0.06 11.78
C ILE A 314 -19.32 1.06 12.66
N THR A 315 -19.56 2.25 12.10
CA THR A 315 -20.20 3.35 12.85
C THR A 315 -21.63 3.01 13.31
N LYS A 316 -22.37 2.18 12.56
CA LYS A 316 -23.69 1.68 13.04
C LYS A 316 -23.59 0.71 14.22
N ALA A 317 -22.52 -0.06 14.32
CA ALA A 317 -22.27 -0.96 15.45
C ALA A 317 -21.79 -0.21 16.71
N SER A 318 -21.06 0.91 16.50
CA SER A 318 -20.58 1.78 17.59
C SER A 318 -20.41 3.21 17.03
N ASP A 319 -21.13 4.19 17.56
CA ASP A 319 -21.27 5.54 17.01
C ASP A 319 -19.92 6.29 16.84
N THR A 320 -18.93 5.97 17.67
CA THR A 320 -17.60 6.58 17.63
C THR A 320 -16.59 5.78 16.77
N ALA A 321 -16.93 4.54 16.40
CA ALA A 321 -16.04 3.66 15.65
C ALA A 321 -16.14 3.90 14.11
N PRO A 322 -15.09 3.55 13.34
CA PRO A 322 -13.79 3.05 13.79
C PRO A 322 -13.00 4.14 14.51
N HIS A 323 -12.32 3.79 15.59
CA HIS A 323 -11.49 4.71 16.37
C HIS A 323 -10.15 4.94 15.68
N GLU A 324 -9.66 3.91 14.99
CA GLU A 324 -8.46 3.98 14.15
C GLU A 324 -8.74 3.40 12.76
N VAL A 325 -8.20 4.05 11.74
CA VAL A 325 -8.20 3.58 10.35
C VAL A 325 -6.74 3.56 9.89
N LEU A 326 -6.17 2.35 9.86
CA LEU A 326 -4.77 2.15 9.52
C LEU A 326 -4.63 1.75 8.04
N LEU A 327 -3.72 2.40 7.33
CA LEU A 327 -3.32 1.98 5.99
C LEU A 327 -1.99 1.25 6.07
N VAL A 328 -1.96 0.03 5.55
CA VAL A 328 -0.72 -0.72 5.35
C VAL A 328 -0.16 -0.39 3.97
N ILE A 329 1.07 0.12 3.93
CA ILE A 329 1.79 0.46 2.69
C ILE A 329 3.09 -0.34 2.59
N ASP A 330 3.46 -0.70 1.36
CA ASP A 330 4.72 -1.34 1.04
C ASP A 330 5.78 -0.28 0.75
N GLY A 331 6.85 -0.24 1.58
CA GLY A 331 7.96 0.70 1.45
C GLY A 331 8.74 0.59 0.14
N ASN A 332 8.66 -0.55 -0.56
CA ASN A 332 9.31 -0.71 -1.87
C ASN A 332 8.58 -0.01 -3.02
N THR A 333 7.34 0.41 -2.83
CA THR A 333 6.54 1.02 -3.89
C THR A 333 6.84 2.51 -4.12
N GLY A 334 7.63 3.13 -3.24
CA GLY A 334 8.11 4.51 -3.39
C GLY A 334 6.96 5.52 -3.57
N GLN A 335 7.01 6.38 -4.59
CA GLN A 335 5.99 7.40 -4.84
C GLN A 335 4.57 6.85 -5.03
N ASN A 336 4.42 5.57 -5.45
CA ASN A 336 3.11 4.93 -5.49
C ASN A 336 2.50 4.77 -4.09
N ALA A 337 3.32 4.57 -3.04
CA ALA A 337 2.82 4.53 -1.66
C ALA A 337 2.24 5.89 -1.25
N LEU A 338 2.87 7.01 -1.61
CA LEU A 338 2.32 8.35 -1.37
C LEU A 338 0.97 8.55 -2.10
N ALA A 339 0.85 8.09 -3.35
CA ALA A 339 -0.41 8.14 -4.09
C ALA A 339 -1.50 7.30 -3.41
N GLN A 340 -1.16 6.12 -2.87
CA GLN A 340 -2.07 5.30 -2.07
C GLN A 340 -2.50 6.05 -0.80
N VAL A 341 -1.56 6.62 -0.02
CA VAL A 341 -1.90 7.40 1.18
C VAL A 341 -2.90 8.50 0.86
N LYS A 342 -2.68 9.28 -0.21
CA LYS A 342 -3.61 10.33 -0.64
C LYS A 342 -5.01 9.76 -0.95
N SER A 343 -5.08 8.74 -1.81
CA SER A 343 -6.36 8.15 -2.23
C SER A 343 -7.14 7.51 -1.09
N PHE A 344 -6.45 6.79 -0.20
CA PHE A 344 -7.09 6.14 0.94
C PHE A 344 -7.49 7.15 2.02
N ASP A 345 -6.69 8.20 2.26
CA ASP A 345 -7.04 9.24 3.22
C ASP A 345 -8.27 10.04 2.78
N ASP A 346 -8.35 10.41 1.50
CA ASP A 346 -9.51 11.09 0.93
C ASP A 346 -10.79 10.24 1.03
N ALA A 347 -10.66 8.90 0.94
CA ALA A 347 -11.80 7.99 1.03
C ALA A 347 -12.19 7.62 2.47
N LEU A 348 -11.20 7.46 3.37
CA LEU A 348 -11.39 6.81 4.67
C LEU A 348 -10.98 7.69 5.86
N GLN A 349 -10.30 8.83 5.65
CA GLN A 349 -9.74 9.66 6.71
C GLN A 349 -8.83 8.83 7.63
N LEU A 350 -7.63 8.53 7.16
CA LEU A 350 -6.66 7.71 7.85
C LEU A 350 -6.25 8.34 9.18
N THR A 351 -6.06 7.50 10.19
CA THR A 351 -5.52 7.93 11.49
C THR A 351 -4.05 7.56 11.64
N GLY A 352 -3.59 6.53 10.90
CA GLY A 352 -2.21 6.08 10.97
C GLY A 352 -1.81 5.16 9.82
N LEU A 353 -0.50 4.94 9.72
CA LEU A 353 0.16 4.09 8.74
C LEU A 353 0.90 2.95 9.43
N ILE A 354 0.96 1.81 8.75
CA ILE A 354 1.92 0.74 8.97
C ILE A 354 2.76 0.62 7.71
N VAL A 355 4.07 0.82 7.82
CA VAL A 355 4.99 0.74 6.68
C VAL A 355 5.72 -0.60 6.73
N THR A 356 5.57 -1.41 5.70
CA THR A 356 6.13 -2.77 5.62
C THR A 356 7.28 -2.84 4.63
N LYS A 357 7.98 -3.98 4.63
CA LYS A 357 9.01 -4.34 3.64
C LYS A 357 10.16 -3.34 3.52
N LEU A 358 10.57 -2.77 4.64
CA LEU A 358 11.75 -1.90 4.68
C LEU A 358 13.07 -2.68 4.64
N ASP A 359 13.01 -4.01 4.65
CA ASP A 359 14.12 -4.96 4.65
C ASP A 359 14.72 -5.19 3.25
N GLY A 360 15.18 -4.18 2.58
CA GLY A 360 15.84 -4.32 1.26
C GLY A 360 15.44 -3.25 0.25
N THR A 361 14.71 -2.23 0.72
CA THR A 361 14.25 -1.15 -0.15
C THR A 361 15.39 -0.20 -0.56
N ALA A 362 15.34 0.25 -1.82
CA ALA A 362 16.11 1.40 -2.30
C ALA A 362 15.29 2.71 -2.24
N LYS A 363 14.04 2.66 -1.76
CA LYS A 363 13.04 3.72 -1.80
C LYS A 363 12.62 4.21 -0.41
N GLY A 364 13.52 4.09 0.56
CA GLY A 364 13.27 4.46 1.96
C GLY A 364 12.95 5.94 2.19
N GLY A 365 13.22 6.81 1.22
CA GLY A 365 12.90 8.24 1.28
C GLY A 365 11.40 8.55 1.20
N VAL A 366 10.54 7.60 0.83
CA VAL A 366 9.09 7.83 0.65
C VAL A 366 8.41 8.40 1.92
N LEU A 367 8.91 8.08 3.12
CA LEU A 367 8.37 8.67 4.36
C LEU A 367 8.61 10.19 4.44
N CYS A 368 9.70 10.69 3.84
CA CYS A 368 9.94 12.13 3.73
C CYS A 368 8.90 12.79 2.81
N ALA A 369 8.56 12.12 1.67
CA ALA A 369 7.49 12.60 0.79
C ALA A 369 6.13 12.63 1.50
N ILE A 370 5.78 11.58 2.25
CA ILE A 370 4.54 11.51 3.04
C ILE A 370 4.51 12.62 4.09
N ALA A 371 5.62 12.82 4.84
CA ALA A 371 5.71 13.86 5.85
C ALA A 371 5.48 15.27 5.27
N ARG A 372 5.91 15.50 4.04
CA ARG A 372 5.82 16.82 3.42
C ARG A 372 4.49 17.07 2.73
N GLU A 373 3.95 16.06 2.03
CA GLU A 373 2.80 16.24 1.15
C GLU A 373 1.47 15.81 1.76
N LYS A 374 1.47 14.76 2.59
CA LYS A 374 0.26 14.21 3.23
C LYS A 374 0.63 13.62 4.60
N PRO A 375 0.85 14.46 5.63
CA PRO A 375 1.35 14.02 6.93
C PRO A 375 0.31 13.19 7.68
N VAL A 376 0.34 11.88 7.48
CA VAL A 376 -0.43 10.88 8.26
C VAL A 376 0.51 10.23 9.26
N PRO A 377 0.14 10.07 10.54
CA PRO A 377 0.99 9.42 11.54
C PRO A 377 1.47 8.04 11.10
N VAL A 378 2.71 7.69 11.41
CA VAL A 378 3.26 6.34 11.25
C VAL A 378 3.30 5.70 12.63
N TYR A 379 2.51 4.64 12.85
CA TYR A 379 2.49 3.95 14.12
C TYR A 379 3.55 2.86 14.18
N PHE A 380 3.66 2.07 13.11
CA PHE A 380 4.56 0.91 13.06
C PHE A 380 5.35 0.83 11.76
N VAL A 381 6.52 0.20 11.86
CA VAL A 381 7.37 -0.16 10.71
C VAL A 381 7.74 -1.64 10.80
N GLY A 382 7.68 -2.34 9.67
CA GLY A 382 8.00 -3.75 9.51
C GLY A 382 9.28 -3.95 8.70
N VAL A 383 10.18 -4.79 9.23
CA VAL A 383 11.52 -5.05 8.68
C VAL A 383 11.81 -6.53 8.45
N GLY A 384 10.79 -7.32 8.16
CA GLY A 384 10.93 -8.76 7.90
C GLY A 384 9.63 -9.53 8.20
N GLU A 385 9.71 -10.85 8.20
CA GLU A 385 8.55 -11.76 8.28
C GLU A 385 8.21 -12.21 9.71
N LYS A 386 9.16 -12.13 10.67
CA LYS A 386 8.97 -12.62 12.05
C LYS A 386 7.98 -11.76 12.82
N LEU A 387 7.40 -12.33 13.88
CA LEU A 387 6.45 -11.64 14.78
C LEU A 387 7.04 -10.36 15.39
N GLU A 388 8.32 -10.40 15.70
CA GLU A 388 9.09 -9.33 16.33
C GLU A 388 9.57 -8.27 15.32
N ASP A 389 9.28 -8.44 14.03
CA ASP A 389 9.76 -7.53 12.98
C ASP A 389 8.81 -6.33 12.76
N LEU A 390 7.79 -6.16 13.59
CA LEU A 390 6.92 -4.97 13.62
C LEU A 390 7.19 -4.18 14.90
N GLU A 391 7.68 -2.96 14.74
CA GLU A 391 8.03 -2.08 15.87
C GLU A 391 7.42 -0.70 15.71
N THR A 392 7.30 0.00 16.83
CA THR A 392 6.83 1.40 16.84
C THR A 392 7.78 2.31 16.11
N PHE A 393 7.23 3.20 15.29
CA PHE A 393 8.02 4.16 14.52
C PHE A 393 8.74 5.17 15.43
N ASN A 394 10.04 5.36 15.17
CA ASN A 394 10.84 6.40 15.76
C ASN A 394 11.57 7.17 14.66
N ALA A 395 11.32 8.48 14.58
CA ALA A 395 11.81 9.35 13.52
C ALA A 395 13.34 9.42 13.47
N HIS A 396 13.99 9.52 14.64
CA HIS A 396 15.45 9.61 14.73
C HIS A 396 16.14 8.29 14.38
N GLU A 397 15.65 7.15 14.90
CA GLU A 397 16.16 5.83 14.55
C GLU A 397 16.01 5.56 13.05
N PHE A 398 14.86 5.94 12.46
CA PHE A 398 14.65 5.80 11.03
C PHE A 398 15.63 6.66 10.21
N ALA A 399 15.81 7.93 10.56
CA ALA A 399 16.76 8.82 9.88
C ALA A 399 18.20 8.32 10.00
N GLN A 400 18.59 7.80 11.16
CA GLN A 400 19.90 7.16 11.36
C GLN A 400 20.06 5.90 10.52
N ALA A 401 19.03 5.04 10.45
CA ALA A 401 19.06 3.83 9.65
C ALA A 401 19.10 4.13 8.15
N LEU A 402 18.44 5.21 7.73
CA LEU A 402 18.36 5.64 6.33
C LEU A 402 19.72 6.14 5.81
N LEU A 403 20.53 6.80 6.65
CA LEU A 403 21.83 7.34 6.24
C LEU A 403 23.03 6.52 6.73
N GLY A 404 22.81 5.50 7.55
CA GLY A 404 23.81 4.54 7.96
C GLY A 404 24.72 5.01 9.02
#